data_436e87714926798f4d5dc119eea59305
#
_entry.id   436e87714926798f4d5dc119eea59305
#
_cell.length_a   1.000
_cell.length_b   1.000
_cell.length_c   1.000
_cell.angle_alpha   90.00
_cell.angle_beta   90.00
_cell.angle_gamma   90.00
#
_symmetry.space_group_name_H-M   'P 1'
#
loop_
_entity.id
_entity.type
_entity.pdbx_description
1 polymer ?
#
loop_
_entity_poly.entity_id
_entity_poly.type
_entity_poly.pdbx_seq_one_letter_code
_entity_poly.pdbx_strand_id
1 'polypeptide(L)'
;ECKNCHMIERTYMGVDGRRDHSFRIPRPDLSLQTQAPNACNDCHGDKTPRWAADVVASWYPNSTKRGPHFSQVLAAGRNDLRGQGEALVGLAEYDALPAIVRATALDMLVPLTNPALATRLEPLLSNPETLIRVAAISIQRGAPETERSARLVGLLGDPVKAVRIAAARGFLGMRIAYMPEKMNQDLSAAMGEWQSSLSAKADFPESQLVLAGIGLTTRRMDVALNAFGEAVEMDPQLTQAWVMMVRIHDALGDRKAAIETVLNALEKNPNDVQLNLMRADIGG
;
A
#
# COMPACT_ATOMS: atom_id res chain seq x y z
N GLU A 1 -9.16 20.28 -28.91
CA GLU A 1 -10.20 19.25 -28.74
C GLU A 1 -9.60 17.88 -28.35
N CYS A 2 -8.50 17.40 -29.01
CA CYS A 2 -7.90 16.10 -28.72
C CYS A 2 -7.58 15.87 -27.24
N LYS A 3 -7.11 16.91 -26.53
CA LYS A 3 -6.75 16.81 -25.10
C LYS A 3 -7.91 16.39 -24.20
N ASN A 4 -9.16 16.70 -24.55
CA ASN A 4 -10.30 16.37 -23.70
C ASN A 4 -10.61 14.87 -23.68
N CYS A 5 -10.25 14.14 -24.75
CA CYS A 5 -10.40 12.69 -24.83
C CYS A 5 -9.13 11.93 -24.42
N HIS A 6 -7.95 12.49 -24.74
CA HIS A 6 -6.68 11.79 -24.55
C HIS A 6 -5.93 12.20 -23.27
N MET A 7 -6.22 13.39 -22.73
CA MET A 7 -5.61 13.97 -21.52
C MET A 7 -6.73 14.51 -20.63
N ILE A 8 -7.55 13.61 -20.11
CA ILE A 8 -8.71 13.99 -19.29
C ILE A 8 -8.28 14.82 -18.08
N GLU A 9 -9.08 15.83 -17.76
CA GLU A 9 -8.88 16.66 -16.59
C GLU A 9 -9.63 16.10 -15.40
N ARG A 10 -8.99 16.11 -14.23
CA ARG A 10 -9.61 15.77 -12.95
C ARG A 10 -9.22 16.82 -11.92
N THR A 11 -10.17 17.15 -11.05
CA THR A 11 -9.88 18.01 -9.91
C THR A 11 -8.98 17.26 -8.93
N TYR A 12 -7.80 17.83 -8.67
CA TYR A 12 -6.84 17.30 -7.70
C TYR A 12 -6.94 18.10 -6.41
N MET A 13 -6.97 17.39 -5.28
CA MET A 13 -7.08 17.96 -3.92
C MET A 13 -8.24 18.97 -3.74
N GLY A 14 -9.30 18.83 -4.51
CA GLY A 14 -10.48 19.67 -4.41
C GLY A 14 -10.37 21.05 -5.05
N VAL A 15 -9.19 21.47 -5.51
CA VAL A 15 -8.92 22.85 -5.98
C VAL A 15 -8.28 22.95 -7.36
N ASP A 16 -7.43 21.99 -7.76
CA ASP A 16 -6.66 22.07 -9.00
C ASP A 16 -7.23 21.18 -10.10
N GLY A 17 -7.57 21.76 -11.26
CA GLY A 17 -7.84 20.99 -12.47
C GLY A 17 -6.53 20.51 -13.12
N ARG A 18 -6.25 19.22 -13.05
CA ARG A 18 -5.03 18.61 -13.63
C ARG A 18 -5.36 17.64 -14.74
N ARG A 19 -4.56 17.66 -15.80
CA ARG A 19 -4.70 16.76 -16.94
C ARG A 19 -3.80 15.54 -16.81
N ASP A 20 -4.34 14.38 -17.22
CA ASP A 20 -3.52 13.17 -17.38
C ASP A 20 -2.58 13.34 -18.58
N HIS A 21 -1.28 13.43 -18.31
CA HIS A 21 -0.23 13.59 -19.33
C HIS A 21 0.16 12.28 -20.04
N SER A 22 -0.47 11.15 -19.69
CA SER A 22 -0.14 9.85 -20.32
C SER A 22 -0.68 9.70 -21.75
N PHE A 23 -1.48 10.65 -22.24
CA PHE A 23 -2.06 10.66 -23.58
C PHE A 23 -2.69 9.33 -23.98
N ARG A 24 -3.66 8.88 -23.20
CA ARG A 24 -4.26 7.56 -23.33
C ARG A 24 -5.21 7.44 -24.52
N ILE A 25 -5.33 6.23 -25.02
CA ILE A 25 -6.41 5.86 -25.96
C ILE A 25 -7.69 5.67 -25.12
N PRO A 26 -8.78 6.40 -25.41
CA PRO A 26 -10.05 6.21 -24.71
C PRO A 26 -10.58 4.78 -24.88
N ARG A 27 -10.87 4.14 -23.76
CA ARG A 27 -11.36 2.75 -23.68
C ARG A 27 -12.63 2.68 -22.82
N PRO A 28 -13.76 3.26 -23.30
CA PRO A 28 -15.01 3.22 -22.53
C PRO A 28 -15.56 1.80 -22.33
N ASP A 29 -15.16 0.85 -23.17
CA ASP A 29 -15.46 -0.57 -23.02
C ASP A 29 -14.90 -1.16 -21.70
N LEU A 30 -13.76 -0.67 -21.22
CA LEU A 30 -13.20 -1.09 -19.93
C LEU A 30 -14.03 -0.57 -18.75
N SER A 31 -14.68 0.57 -18.86
CA SER A 31 -15.56 1.11 -17.81
C SER A 31 -16.67 0.15 -17.41
N LEU A 32 -17.16 -0.67 -18.34
CA LEU A 32 -18.19 -1.67 -18.09
C LEU A 32 -17.74 -2.78 -17.14
N GLN A 33 -16.45 -3.07 -17.12
CA GLN A 33 -15.86 -4.16 -16.35
C GLN A 33 -15.15 -3.65 -15.08
N THR A 34 -14.52 -2.48 -15.17
CA THR A 34 -13.68 -1.94 -14.11
C THR A 34 -14.38 -0.88 -13.27
N GLN A 35 -15.53 -0.38 -13.71
CA GLN A 35 -16.24 0.77 -13.15
C GLN A 35 -15.39 2.07 -13.13
N ALA A 36 -14.26 2.07 -13.83
CA ALA A 36 -13.44 3.27 -13.97
C ALA A 36 -14.16 4.30 -14.86
N PRO A 37 -14.09 5.60 -14.55
CA PRO A 37 -14.63 6.65 -15.40
C PRO A 37 -13.93 6.67 -16.76
N ASN A 38 -14.62 7.18 -17.78
CA ASN A 38 -14.05 7.37 -19.12
C ASN A 38 -14.30 8.79 -19.63
N ALA A 39 -13.46 9.23 -20.54
CA ALA A 39 -13.48 10.59 -21.07
C ALA A 39 -14.77 10.97 -21.82
N CYS A 40 -15.49 10.01 -22.38
CA CYS A 40 -16.72 10.28 -23.13
C CYS A 40 -17.82 10.78 -22.19
N ASN A 41 -17.96 10.14 -21.03
CA ASN A 41 -19.00 10.49 -20.05
C ASN A 41 -18.70 11.77 -19.27
N ASP A 42 -17.51 12.36 -19.39
CA ASP A 42 -17.23 13.69 -18.82
C ASP A 42 -18.04 14.79 -19.55
N CYS A 43 -18.25 14.64 -20.87
CA CYS A 43 -19.07 15.56 -21.67
C CYS A 43 -20.49 15.04 -21.91
N HIS A 44 -20.66 13.71 -21.97
CA HIS A 44 -21.94 13.03 -22.22
C HIS A 44 -22.43 12.37 -20.92
N GLY A 45 -22.61 13.17 -19.86
CA GLY A 45 -23.03 12.70 -18.55
C GLY A 45 -24.46 12.13 -18.51
N ASP A 46 -25.28 12.44 -19.53
CA ASP A 46 -26.62 11.87 -19.75
C ASP A 46 -26.58 10.46 -20.37
N LYS A 47 -25.42 10.00 -20.85
CA LYS A 47 -25.25 8.71 -21.53
C LYS A 47 -24.54 7.70 -20.60
N THR A 48 -24.75 6.41 -20.91
CA THR A 48 -24.11 5.32 -20.17
C THR A 48 -22.72 5.01 -20.73
N PRO A 49 -21.82 4.38 -19.92
CA PRO A 49 -20.56 3.86 -20.44
C PRO A 49 -20.73 2.87 -21.61
N ARG A 50 -21.83 2.10 -21.64
CA ARG A 50 -22.16 1.21 -22.77
C ARG A 50 -22.38 1.99 -24.05
N TRP A 51 -23.17 3.09 -24.01
CA TRP A 51 -23.33 3.96 -25.17
C TRP A 51 -21.98 4.43 -25.72
N ALA A 52 -21.07 4.89 -24.83
CA ALA A 52 -19.75 5.34 -25.24
C ALA A 52 -18.92 4.19 -25.87
N ALA A 53 -18.99 2.98 -25.30
CA ALA A 53 -18.33 1.80 -25.84
C ALA A 53 -18.85 1.44 -27.23
N ASP A 54 -20.17 1.44 -27.43
CA ASP A 54 -20.82 1.10 -28.70
C ASP A 54 -20.49 2.15 -29.80
N VAL A 55 -20.48 3.44 -29.44
CA VAL A 55 -20.09 4.52 -30.36
C VAL A 55 -18.64 4.40 -30.80
N VAL A 56 -17.71 4.20 -29.86
CA VAL A 56 -16.28 3.99 -30.22
C VAL A 56 -16.09 2.71 -31.03
N ALA A 57 -16.85 1.66 -30.75
CA ALA A 57 -16.82 0.44 -31.53
C ALA A 57 -17.32 0.65 -32.98
N SER A 58 -18.35 1.46 -33.17
CA SER A 58 -18.89 1.80 -34.50
C SER A 58 -17.91 2.64 -35.33
N TRP A 59 -17.20 3.58 -34.69
CA TRP A 59 -16.17 4.40 -35.35
C TRP A 59 -14.92 3.62 -35.77
N TYR A 60 -14.54 2.64 -34.96
CA TYR A 60 -13.31 1.86 -35.16
C TYR A 60 -13.59 0.35 -35.09
N PRO A 61 -14.39 -0.23 -35.99
CA PRO A 61 -14.82 -1.63 -35.90
C PRO A 61 -13.65 -2.64 -35.89
N ASN A 62 -12.58 -2.31 -36.58
CA ASN A 62 -11.38 -3.16 -36.72
C ASN A 62 -10.22 -2.75 -35.81
N SER A 63 -10.47 -2.02 -34.70
CA SER A 63 -9.41 -1.56 -33.83
C SER A 63 -8.70 -2.72 -33.10
N THR A 64 -7.40 -2.84 -33.29
CA THR A 64 -6.53 -3.76 -32.55
C THR A 64 -6.25 -3.33 -31.10
N LYS A 65 -6.70 -2.11 -30.70
CA LYS A 65 -6.47 -1.53 -29.38
C LYS A 65 -7.53 -1.94 -28.34
N ARG A 66 -8.52 -2.76 -28.72
CA ARG A 66 -9.56 -3.27 -27.82
C ARG A 66 -9.31 -4.69 -27.28
N GLY A 67 -8.08 -5.17 -27.33
CA GLY A 67 -7.69 -6.43 -26.74
C GLY A 67 -7.73 -6.45 -25.20
N PRO A 68 -7.41 -7.58 -24.57
CA PRO A 68 -7.30 -7.70 -23.12
C PRO A 68 -6.43 -6.60 -22.52
N HIS A 69 -6.80 -6.13 -21.31
CA HIS A 69 -6.10 -5.04 -20.68
C HIS A 69 -5.85 -5.36 -19.20
N PHE A 70 -4.69 -5.01 -18.68
CA PHE A 70 -4.29 -5.28 -17.29
C PHE A 70 -5.29 -4.74 -16.25
N SER A 71 -6.01 -3.65 -16.58
CA SER A 71 -7.00 -3.07 -15.67
C SER A 71 -8.13 -4.02 -15.32
N GLN A 72 -8.46 -4.97 -16.20
CA GLN A 72 -9.50 -5.97 -15.95
C GLN A 72 -9.08 -6.89 -14.79
N VAL A 73 -7.83 -7.39 -14.82
CA VAL A 73 -7.28 -8.24 -13.75
C VAL A 73 -7.13 -7.46 -12.44
N LEU A 74 -6.62 -6.20 -12.50
CA LEU A 74 -6.50 -5.38 -11.31
C LEU A 74 -7.86 -5.06 -10.67
N ALA A 75 -8.89 -4.77 -11.48
CA ALA A 75 -10.23 -4.52 -10.98
C ALA A 75 -10.87 -5.79 -10.40
N ALA A 76 -10.74 -6.91 -11.08
CA ALA A 76 -11.23 -8.20 -10.59
C ALA A 76 -10.52 -8.58 -9.26
N GLY A 77 -9.22 -8.36 -9.16
CA GLY A 77 -8.44 -8.62 -7.95
C GLY A 77 -8.85 -7.75 -6.75
N ARG A 78 -9.33 -6.53 -6.97
CA ARG A 78 -9.88 -5.69 -5.89
C ARG A 78 -11.21 -6.24 -5.34
N ASN A 79 -11.99 -6.91 -6.17
CA ASN A 79 -13.28 -7.49 -5.79
C ASN A 79 -13.13 -8.90 -5.22
N ASP A 80 -12.24 -9.70 -5.79
CA ASP A 80 -11.95 -11.09 -5.36
C ASP A 80 -10.44 -11.35 -5.44
N LEU A 81 -9.72 -10.94 -4.42
CA LEU A 81 -8.27 -11.07 -4.37
C LEU A 81 -7.81 -12.54 -4.44
N ARG A 82 -8.52 -13.43 -3.74
CA ARG A 82 -8.13 -14.85 -3.68
C ARG A 82 -8.37 -15.57 -5.00
N GLY A 83 -9.51 -15.35 -5.62
CA GLY A 83 -9.84 -15.94 -6.92
C GLY A 83 -8.98 -15.41 -8.06
N GLN A 84 -8.39 -14.22 -7.91
CA GLN A 84 -7.55 -13.58 -8.93
C GLN A 84 -6.04 -13.68 -8.65
N GLY A 85 -5.62 -14.39 -7.61
CA GLY A 85 -4.21 -14.45 -7.20
C GLY A 85 -3.27 -14.86 -8.35
N GLU A 86 -3.57 -15.93 -9.09
CA GLU A 86 -2.75 -16.37 -10.22
C GLU A 86 -2.73 -15.37 -11.39
N ALA A 87 -3.86 -14.72 -11.67
CA ALA A 87 -3.90 -13.69 -12.71
C ALA A 87 -3.05 -12.47 -12.33
N LEU A 88 -3.04 -12.07 -11.05
CA LEU A 88 -2.16 -11.01 -10.54
C LEU A 88 -0.69 -11.41 -10.60
N VAL A 89 -0.35 -12.66 -10.28
CA VAL A 89 1.01 -13.18 -10.46
C VAL A 89 1.43 -13.11 -11.93
N GLY A 90 0.54 -13.50 -12.85
CA GLY A 90 0.79 -13.36 -14.29
C GLY A 90 1.08 -11.92 -14.72
N LEU A 91 0.36 -10.92 -14.16
CA LEU A 91 0.68 -9.50 -14.42
C LEU A 91 2.05 -9.11 -13.86
N ALA A 92 2.40 -9.57 -12.66
CA ALA A 92 3.69 -9.26 -12.03
C ALA A 92 4.88 -9.82 -12.82
N GLU A 93 4.72 -11.01 -13.40
CA GLU A 93 5.74 -11.72 -14.18
C GLU A 93 5.87 -11.23 -15.63
N TYR A 94 4.84 -10.59 -16.20
CA TYR A 94 4.83 -10.23 -17.63
C TYR A 94 5.66 -8.98 -17.92
N ASP A 95 6.83 -9.17 -18.50
CA ASP A 95 7.85 -8.14 -18.73
C ASP A 95 7.45 -6.99 -19.67
N ALA A 96 6.51 -7.24 -20.57
CA ALA A 96 6.04 -6.22 -21.50
C ALA A 96 5.12 -5.17 -20.88
N LEU A 97 4.65 -5.40 -19.63
CA LEU A 97 3.83 -4.41 -18.91
C LEU A 97 4.68 -3.31 -18.24
N PRO A 98 4.15 -2.09 -18.13
CA PRO A 98 4.80 -1.03 -17.39
C PRO A 98 5.11 -1.46 -15.94
N ALA A 99 6.28 -1.05 -15.42
CA ALA A 99 6.74 -1.41 -14.08
C ALA A 99 5.71 -1.08 -12.98
N ILE A 100 4.99 0.05 -13.11
CA ILE A 100 3.96 0.43 -12.14
C ILE A 100 2.78 -0.57 -12.10
N VAL A 101 2.39 -1.15 -13.23
CA VAL A 101 1.32 -2.15 -13.28
C VAL A 101 1.76 -3.43 -12.58
N ARG A 102 2.98 -3.89 -12.87
CA ARG A 102 3.59 -5.08 -12.27
C ARG A 102 3.78 -4.91 -10.76
N ALA A 103 4.29 -3.76 -10.33
CA ALA A 103 4.45 -3.43 -8.91
C ALA A 103 3.09 -3.34 -8.18
N THR A 104 2.05 -2.79 -8.82
CA THR A 104 0.69 -2.77 -8.27
C THR A 104 0.13 -4.19 -8.09
N ALA A 105 0.37 -5.09 -9.05
CA ALA A 105 -0.05 -6.48 -8.91
C ALA A 105 0.67 -7.18 -7.74
N LEU A 106 1.97 -6.93 -7.57
CA LEU A 106 2.74 -7.42 -6.41
C LEU A 106 2.19 -6.88 -5.08
N ASP A 107 1.90 -5.59 -5.01
CA ASP A 107 1.34 -4.97 -3.80
C ASP A 107 -0.01 -5.59 -3.43
N MET A 108 -0.88 -5.81 -4.42
CA MET A 108 -2.16 -6.50 -4.22
C MET A 108 -1.99 -7.95 -3.73
N LEU A 109 -0.89 -8.62 -4.06
CA LEU A 109 -0.60 -9.99 -3.63
C LEU A 109 -0.09 -10.08 -2.17
N VAL A 110 0.30 -8.97 -1.54
CA VAL A 110 0.85 -8.96 -0.17
C VAL A 110 -0.04 -9.69 0.85
N PRO A 111 -1.38 -9.55 0.86
CA PRO A 111 -2.24 -10.29 1.79
C PRO A 111 -2.29 -11.80 1.55
N LEU A 112 -1.86 -12.27 0.38
CA LEU A 112 -1.83 -13.69 0.00
C LEU A 112 -0.47 -14.34 0.19
N THR A 113 0.51 -13.63 0.76
CA THR A 113 1.89 -14.12 0.88
C THR A 113 1.97 -15.43 1.67
N ASN A 114 2.72 -16.37 1.09
CA ASN A 114 3.05 -17.67 1.67
C ASN A 114 4.42 -18.12 1.13
N PRO A 115 5.01 -19.21 1.64
CA PRO A 115 6.34 -19.65 1.21
C PRO A 115 6.45 -19.93 -0.31
N ALA A 116 5.42 -20.54 -0.90
CA ALA A 116 5.41 -20.86 -2.33
C ALA A 116 5.40 -19.59 -3.20
N LEU A 117 4.55 -18.61 -2.86
CA LEU A 117 4.47 -17.34 -3.58
C LEU A 117 5.78 -16.54 -3.43
N ALA A 118 6.36 -16.51 -2.22
CA ALA A 118 7.62 -15.83 -1.95
C ALA A 118 8.77 -16.44 -2.79
N THR A 119 8.81 -17.76 -2.92
CA THR A 119 9.81 -18.46 -3.75
C THR A 119 9.58 -18.21 -5.24
N ARG A 120 8.34 -18.27 -5.72
CA ARG A 120 8.02 -18.04 -7.13
C ARG A 120 8.43 -16.64 -7.60
N LEU A 121 8.20 -15.62 -6.74
CA LEU A 121 8.45 -14.22 -7.07
C LEU A 121 9.83 -13.72 -6.62
N GLU A 122 10.68 -14.59 -6.04
CA GLU A 122 12.06 -14.28 -5.66
C GLU A 122 12.89 -13.66 -6.82
N PRO A 123 12.82 -14.15 -8.07
CA PRO A 123 13.59 -13.57 -9.19
C PRO A 123 13.33 -12.07 -9.41
N LEU A 124 12.16 -11.56 -9.01
CA LEU A 124 11.82 -10.15 -9.13
C LEU A 124 12.60 -9.24 -8.15
N LEU A 125 13.27 -9.80 -7.15
CA LEU A 125 14.20 -9.07 -6.28
C LEU A 125 15.43 -8.53 -7.04
N SER A 126 15.78 -9.13 -8.18
CA SER A 126 16.88 -8.70 -9.05
C SER A 126 16.40 -7.98 -10.31
N ASN A 127 15.12 -7.58 -10.38
CA ASN A 127 14.58 -6.89 -11.54
C ASN A 127 15.26 -5.53 -11.75
N PRO A 128 15.57 -5.10 -13.00
CA PRO A 128 16.18 -3.81 -13.28
C PRO A 128 15.32 -2.62 -12.80
N GLU A 129 14.00 -2.79 -12.80
CA GLU A 129 13.04 -1.76 -12.38
C GLU A 129 12.95 -1.67 -10.86
N THR A 130 13.27 -0.51 -10.30
CA THR A 130 13.26 -0.24 -8.85
C THR A 130 11.91 -0.54 -8.19
N LEU A 131 10.81 -0.12 -8.84
CA LEU A 131 9.45 -0.33 -8.31
C LEU A 131 9.15 -1.81 -8.10
N ILE A 132 9.61 -2.65 -9.02
CA ILE A 132 9.40 -4.10 -8.96
C ILE A 132 10.22 -4.71 -7.82
N ARG A 133 11.51 -4.31 -7.67
CA ARG A 133 12.32 -4.79 -6.55
C ARG A 133 11.70 -4.44 -5.19
N VAL A 134 11.28 -3.18 -5.01
CA VAL A 134 10.63 -2.72 -3.77
C VAL A 134 9.36 -3.52 -3.47
N ALA A 135 8.49 -3.72 -4.46
CA ALA A 135 7.26 -4.48 -4.28
C ALA A 135 7.53 -5.98 -4.00
N ALA A 136 8.51 -6.58 -4.69
CA ALA A 136 8.89 -7.98 -4.49
C ALA A 136 9.43 -8.26 -3.08
N ILE A 137 10.13 -7.29 -2.46
CA ILE A 137 10.59 -7.39 -1.06
C ILE A 137 9.41 -7.62 -0.11
N SER A 138 8.28 -6.95 -0.32
CA SER A 138 7.09 -7.11 0.53
C SER A 138 6.50 -8.53 0.47
N ILE A 139 6.61 -9.19 -0.68
CA ILE A 139 6.17 -10.58 -0.86
C ILE A 139 7.02 -11.56 -0.03
N GLN A 140 8.29 -11.24 0.24
CA GLN A 140 9.17 -12.12 1.02
C GLN A 140 8.75 -12.29 2.49
N ARG A 141 7.75 -11.55 2.97
CA ARG A 141 7.14 -11.84 4.28
C ARG A 141 6.59 -13.26 4.39
N GLY A 142 6.17 -13.86 3.28
CA GLY A 142 5.66 -15.22 3.24
C GLY A 142 6.75 -16.28 3.40
N ALA A 143 8.03 -15.94 3.19
CA ALA A 143 9.14 -16.87 3.33
C ALA A 143 9.51 -17.07 4.81
N PRO A 144 10.05 -18.26 5.20
CA PRO A 144 10.71 -18.47 6.49
C PRO A 144 11.80 -17.43 6.74
N GLU A 145 12.03 -17.05 8.01
CA GLU A 145 12.97 -15.98 8.37
C GLU A 145 14.40 -16.21 7.81
N THR A 146 14.87 -17.46 7.82
CA THR A 146 16.18 -17.81 7.28
C THR A 146 16.30 -17.58 5.79
N GLU A 147 15.29 -17.98 5.01
CA GLU A 147 15.24 -17.75 3.57
C GLU A 147 15.07 -16.26 3.26
N ARG A 148 14.14 -15.60 3.96
CA ARG A 148 13.90 -14.17 3.79
C ARG A 148 15.16 -13.35 4.04
N SER A 149 15.90 -13.62 5.11
CA SER A 149 17.15 -12.93 5.40
C SER A 149 18.19 -13.16 4.29
N ALA A 150 18.35 -14.41 3.83
CA ALA A 150 19.29 -14.74 2.76
C ALA A 150 18.96 -14.01 1.44
N ARG A 151 17.67 -13.91 1.09
CA ARG A 151 17.18 -13.23 -0.12
C ARG A 151 17.33 -11.71 -0.04
N LEU A 152 17.12 -11.11 1.15
CA LEU A 152 17.11 -9.65 1.32
C LEU A 152 18.47 -9.04 1.64
N VAL A 153 19.45 -9.83 2.14
CA VAL A 153 20.74 -9.29 2.59
C VAL A 153 21.48 -8.51 1.51
N GLY A 154 21.50 -9.00 0.28
CA GLY A 154 22.15 -8.31 -0.84
C GLY A 154 21.51 -6.98 -1.20
N LEU A 155 20.22 -6.81 -0.91
CA LEU A 155 19.46 -5.59 -1.21
C LEU A 155 19.70 -4.46 -0.19
N LEU A 156 20.33 -4.75 0.94
CA LEU A 156 20.80 -3.73 1.90
C LEU A 156 21.89 -2.84 1.29
N GLY A 157 22.62 -3.33 0.28
CA GLY A 157 23.60 -2.56 -0.49
C GLY A 157 23.11 -2.09 -1.87
N ASP A 158 21.81 -2.16 -2.17
CA ASP A 158 21.27 -1.72 -3.46
C ASP A 158 21.62 -0.25 -3.75
N PRO A 159 21.96 0.12 -5.00
CA PRO A 159 22.27 1.52 -5.34
C PRO A 159 21.10 2.48 -5.07
N VAL A 160 19.86 1.97 -5.04
CA VAL A 160 18.68 2.81 -4.84
C VAL A 160 18.22 2.81 -3.38
N LYS A 161 18.18 3.98 -2.75
CA LYS A 161 17.79 4.17 -1.35
C LYS A 161 16.44 3.51 -1.00
N ALA A 162 15.43 3.61 -1.86
CA ALA A 162 14.11 3.03 -1.63
C ALA A 162 14.18 1.50 -1.47
N VAL A 163 15.04 0.82 -2.22
CA VAL A 163 15.25 -0.63 -2.13
C VAL A 163 15.97 -0.99 -0.83
N ARG A 164 17.03 -0.25 -0.46
CA ARG A 164 17.71 -0.47 0.82
C ARG A 164 16.77 -0.32 2.02
N ILE A 165 15.95 0.74 2.04
CA ILE A 165 14.93 0.95 3.08
C ILE A 165 13.90 -0.19 3.09
N ALA A 166 13.39 -0.61 1.94
CA ALA A 166 12.44 -1.71 1.86
C ALA A 166 13.05 -3.03 2.37
N ALA A 167 14.31 -3.31 2.00
CA ALA A 167 15.05 -4.47 2.50
C ALA A 167 15.22 -4.42 4.03
N ALA A 168 15.68 -3.28 4.58
CA ALA A 168 15.85 -3.10 6.02
C ALA A 168 14.53 -3.31 6.79
N ARG A 169 13.41 -2.80 6.27
CA ARG A 169 12.07 -3.07 6.83
C ARG A 169 11.72 -4.56 6.82
N GLY A 170 12.21 -5.30 5.83
CA GLY A 170 12.03 -6.75 5.73
C GLY A 170 12.73 -7.51 6.87
N PHE A 171 13.77 -6.95 7.49
CA PHE A 171 14.45 -7.52 8.65
C PHE A 171 13.78 -7.19 9.99
N LEU A 172 12.82 -6.28 10.02
CA LEU A 172 12.19 -5.86 11.27
C LEU A 172 11.49 -7.05 11.95
N GLY A 173 11.79 -7.26 13.23
CA GLY A 173 11.23 -8.35 14.03
C GLY A 173 11.82 -9.74 13.79
N MET A 174 12.79 -9.90 12.88
CA MET A 174 13.49 -11.18 12.70
C MET A 174 14.45 -11.47 13.86
N ARG A 175 14.52 -12.75 14.24
CA ARG A 175 15.51 -13.26 15.18
C ARG A 175 16.70 -13.83 14.42
N ILE A 176 17.73 -13.00 14.20
CA ILE A 176 18.95 -13.43 13.51
C ILE A 176 19.99 -13.82 14.56
N ALA A 177 20.27 -15.12 14.68
CA ALA A 177 21.21 -15.65 15.68
C ALA A 177 22.65 -15.16 15.47
N TYR A 178 23.06 -14.97 14.22
CA TYR A 178 24.37 -14.46 13.85
C TYR A 178 24.25 -13.54 12.64
N MET A 179 24.84 -12.36 12.74
CA MET A 179 24.89 -11.38 11.67
C MET A 179 26.35 -11.03 11.38
N PRO A 180 26.87 -11.32 10.18
CA PRO A 180 28.21 -10.89 9.79
C PRO A 180 28.35 -9.37 9.90
N GLU A 181 29.57 -8.89 10.25
CA GLU A 181 29.82 -7.48 10.49
C GLU A 181 29.37 -6.57 9.33
N LYS A 182 29.70 -6.96 8.09
CA LYS A 182 29.27 -6.22 6.89
C LYS A 182 27.75 -6.10 6.79
N MET A 183 27.03 -7.19 7.05
CA MET A 183 25.56 -7.19 7.02
C MET A 183 24.98 -6.28 8.10
N ASN A 184 25.57 -6.31 9.31
CA ASN A 184 25.13 -5.45 10.41
C ASN A 184 25.33 -3.97 10.09
N GLN A 185 26.47 -3.62 9.48
CA GLN A 185 26.76 -2.25 9.02
C GLN A 185 25.76 -1.79 7.95
N ASP A 186 25.52 -2.62 6.93
CA ASP A 186 24.58 -2.30 5.84
C ASP A 186 23.14 -2.16 6.35
N LEU A 187 22.72 -3.05 7.27
CA LEU A 187 21.39 -2.97 7.89
C LEU A 187 21.26 -1.70 8.75
N SER A 188 22.26 -1.39 9.56
CA SER A 188 22.26 -0.17 10.38
C SER A 188 22.21 1.09 9.53
N ALA A 189 22.97 1.12 8.44
CA ALA A 189 22.94 2.24 7.49
C ALA A 189 21.55 2.42 6.84
N ALA A 190 20.95 1.33 6.34
CA ALA A 190 19.64 1.36 5.72
C ALA A 190 18.52 1.71 6.72
N MET A 191 18.61 1.26 7.97
CA MET A 191 17.71 1.65 9.07
C MET A 191 17.85 3.16 9.39
N GLY A 192 19.07 3.69 9.40
CA GLY A 192 19.32 5.13 9.55
C GLY A 192 18.71 5.96 8.42
N GLU A 193 18.82 5.48 7.18
CA GLU A 193 18.15 6.11 6.02
C GLU A 193 16.61 6.11 6.17
N TRP A 194 16.05 5.03 6.68
CA TRP A 194 14.61 4.95 6.94
C TRP A 194 14.19 5.92 8.03
N GLN A 195 14.88 5.92 9.16
CA GLN A 195 14.63 6.85 10.27
C GLN A 195 14.69 8.31 9.80
N SER A 196 15.72 8.68 9.03
CA SER A 196 15.85 10.02 8.44
C SER A 196 14.68 10.36 7.52
N SER A 197 14.19 9.39 6.75
CA SER A 197 13.02 9.58 5.86
C SER A 197 11.73 9.81 6.64
N LEU A 198 11.55 9.13 7.78
CA LEU A 198 10.40 9.32 8.67
C LEU A 198 10.48 10.68 9.39
N SER A 199 11.66 11.02 9.91
CA SER A 199 11.88 12.30 10.60
C SER A 199 11.65 13.51 9.69
N ALA A 200 11.99 13.40 8.40
CA ALA A 200 11.73 14.46 7.41
C ALA A 200 10.22 14.67 7.10
N LYS A 201 9.36 13.80 7.62
CA LYS A 201 7.91 13.84 7.46
C LYS A 201 7.22 13.64 8.83
N ALA A 202 7.87 14.07 9.91
CA ALA A 202 7.36 13.87 11.27
C ALA A 202 6.07 14.68 11.54
N ASP A 203 5.81 15.68 10.71
CA ASP A 203 4.59 16.50 10.69
C ASP A 203 3.41 15.87 9.95
N PHE A 204 3.56 14.61 9.47
CA PHE A 204 2.48 13.84 8.87
C PHE A 204 2.06 12.69 9.81
N PRO A 205 0.75 12.55 10.11
CA PRO A 205 0.28 11.49 11.00
C PRO A 205 0.62 10.09 10.50
N GLU A 206 0.69 9.87 9.19
CA GLU A 206 1.09 8.59 8.60
C GLU A 206 2.53 8.19 8.97
N SER A 207 3.44 9.15 9.10
CA SER A 207 4.81 8.90 9.54
C SER A 207 4.85 8.47 11.00
N GLN A 208 4.03 9.06 11.84
CA GLN A 208 3.88 8.68 13.24
C GLN A 208 3.25 7.29 13.38
N LEU A 209 2.26 6.94 12.54
CA LEU A 209 1.69 5.58 12.51
C LEU A 209 2.75 4.53 12.15
N VAL A 210 3.67 4.85 11.23
CA VAL A 210 4.79 3.95 10.89
C VAL A 210 5.75 3.80 12.06
N LEU A 211 6.11 4.90 12.75
CA LEU A 211 6.96 4.87 13.96
C LEU A 211 6.31 4.05 15.08
N ALA A 212 5.01 4.21 15.29
CA ALA A 212 4.26 3.41 16.24
C ALA A 212 4.31 1.91 15.89
N GLY A 213 4.14 1.55 14.61
CA GLY A 213 4.27 0.17 14.12
C GLY A 213 5.67 -0.42 14.35
N ILE A 214 6.72 0.39 14.23
CA ILE A 214 8.10 -0.01 14.58
C ILE A 214 8.19 -0.30 16.09
N GLY A 215 7.67 0.60 16.93
CA GLY A 215 7.62 0.44 18.38
C GLY A 215 6.95 -0.89 18.77
N LEU A 216 5.78 -1.19 18.20
CA LEU A 216 5.06 -2.44 18.41
C LEU A 216 5.90 -3.67 18.01
N THR A 217 6.50 -3.64 16.82
CA THR A 217 7.28 -4.77 16.29
C THR A 217 8.54 -5.03 17.11
N THR A 218 9.17 -3.97 17.64
CA THR A 218 10.36 -4.05 18.48
C THR A 218 10.03 -4.19 19.96
N ARG A 219 8.75 -4.30 20.34
CA ARG A 219 8.23 -4.39 21.71
C ARG A 219 8.58 -3.18 22.57
N ARG A 220 8.75 -2.04 21.96
CA ARG A 220 8.94 -0.76 22.65
C ARG A 220 7.63 -0.03 22.73
N MET A 221 6.82 -0.40 23.74
CA MET A 221 5.45 0.11 23.90
C MET A 221 5.43 1.61 24.23
N ASP A 222 6.47 2.11 24.92
CA ASP A 222 6.72 3.53 25.15
C ASP A 222 6.81 4.34 23.85
N VAL A 223 7.61 3.85 22.88
CA VAL A 223 7.75 4.48 21.56
C VAL A 223 6.46 4.41 20.78
N ALA A 224 5.76 3.26 20.84
CA ALA A 224 4.49 3.09 20.12
C ALA A 224 3.41 4.05 20.64
N LEU A 225 3.24 4.13 21.96
CA LEU A 225 2.26 5.05 22.57
C LEU A 225 2.56 6.51 22.24
N ASN A 226 3.82 6.93 22.35
CA ASN A 226 4.20 8.31 22.01
C ASN A 226 3.88 8.65 20.56
N ALA A 227 4.26 7.77 19.62
CA ALA A 227 4.02 8.00 18.19
C ALA A 227 2.51 7.96 17.84
N PHE A 228 1.72 7.07 18.44
CA PHE A 228 0.26 7.12 18.26
C PHE A 228 -0.34 8.39 18.86
N GLY A 229 0.18 8.87 20.01
CA GLY A 229 -0.21 10.14 20.61
C GLY A 229 0.00 11.32 19.67
N GLU A 230 1.20 11.45 19.11
CA GLU A 230 1.52 12.47 18.10
C GLU A 230 0.59 12.37 16.87
N ALA A 231 0.30 11.15 16.42
CA ALA A 231 -0.59 10.95 15.27
C ALA A 231 -2.01 11.47 15.54
N VAL A 232 -2.59 11.20 16.72
CA VAL A 232 -3.94 11.63 17.06
C VAL A 232 -4.02 13.11 17.46
N GLU A 233 -2.91 13.73 17.87
CA GLU A 233 -2.82 15.18 18.04
C GLU A 233 -2.90 15.91 16.70
N MET A 234 -2.26 15.35 15.65
CA MET A 234 -2.31 15.89 14.28
C MET A 234 -3.66 15.63 13.60
N ASP A 235 -4.20 14.43 13.75
CA ASP A 235 -5.50 14.03 13.21
C ASP A 235 -6.32 13.25 14.26
N PRO A 236 -7.18 13.93 15.02
CA PRO A 236 -8.03 13.30 16.02
C PRO A 236 -9.04 12.28 15.46
N GLN A 237 -9.25 12.26 14.13
CA GLN A 237 -10.18 11.31 13.49
C GLN A 237 -9.53 9.96 13.20
N LEU A 238 -8.25 9.77 13.49
CA LEU A 238 -7.54 8.49 13.34
C LEU A 238 -7.96 7.49 14.40
N THR A 239 -9.19 6.98 14.32
CA THR A 239 -9.76 6.04 15.30
C THR A 239 -8.91 4.80 15.48
N GLN A 240 -8.23 4.34 14.44
CA GLN A 240 -7.33 3.19 14.50
C GLN A 240 -6.14 3.43 15.45
N ALA A 241 -5.59 4.64 15.50
CA ALA A 241 -4.51 4.98 16.43
C ALA A 241 -5.00 4.97 17.87
N TRP A 242 -6.16 5.57 18.15
CA TRP A 242 -6.82 5.51 19.44
C TRP A 242 -7.06 4.07 19.92
N VAL A 243 -7.61 3.23 19.06
CA VAL A 243 -7.85 1.80 19.35
C VAL A 243 -6.56 1.09 19.74
N MET A 244 -5.46 1.38 19.03
CA MET A 244 -4.16 0.76 19.35
C MET A 244 -3.61 1.24 20.69
N MET A 245 -3.74 2.52 21.03
CA MET A 245 -3.33 3.05 22.34
C MET A 245 -4.11 2.38 23.48
N VAL A 246 -5.43 2.26 23.35
CA VAL A 246 -6.27 1.58 24.35
C VAL A 246 -5.80 0.12 24.53
N ARG A 247 -5.56 -0.61 23.44
CA ARG A 247 -5.08 -2.01 23.48
C ARG A 247 -3.71 -2.13 24.13
N ILE A 248 -2.81 -1.17 23.91
CA ILE A 248 -1.47 -1.20 24.52
C ILE A 248 -1.60 -0.99 26.03
N HIS A 249 -2.38 0.00 26.49
CA HIS A 249 -2.61 0.25 27.92
C HIS A 249 -3.27 -0.95 28.61
N ASP A 250 -4.26 -1.55 27.99
CA ASP A 250 -4.91 -2.76 28.50
C ASP A 250 -3.93 -3.94 28.60
N ALA A 251 -3.12 -4.19 27.55
CA ALA A 251 -2.10 -5.25 27.56
C ALA A 251 -0.98 -5.02 28.59
N LEU A 252 -0.70 -3.77 28.93
CA LEU A 252 0.23 -3.40 30.02
C LEU A 252 -0.40 -3.47 31.42
N GLY A 253 -1.72 -3.76 31.51
CA GLY A 253 -2.47 -3.77 32.78
C GLY A 253 -2.80 -2.38 33.31
N ASP A 254 -2.57 -1.32 32.54
CA ASP A 254 -2.92 0.05 32.94
C ASP A 254 -4.36 0.37 32.52
N ARG A 255 -5.31 -0.25 33.26
CA ARG A 255 -6.74 -0.06 33.04
C ARG A 255 -7.19 1.39 33.15
N LYS A 256 -6.55 2.18 34.01
CA LYS A 256 -6.89 3.61 34.18
C LYS A 256 -6.56 4.37 32.88
N ALA A 257 -5.34 4.22 32.38
CA ALA A 257 -4.94 4.86 31.14
C ALA A 257 -5.77 4.36 29.94
N ALA A 258 -6.13 3.08 29.89
CA ALA A 258 -7.02 2.54 28.84
C ALA A 258 -8.39 3.21 28.83
N ILE A 259 -9.03 3.37 30.02
CA ILE A 259 -10.32 4.06 30.17
C ILE A 259 -10.20 5.54 29.76
N GLU A 260 -9.19 6.23 30.24
CA GLU A 260 -8.96 7.65 29.91
C GLU A 260 -8.76 7.83 28.39
N THR A 261 -7.98 6.98 27.77
CA THR A 261 -7.73 7.01 26.33
C THR A 261 -9.00 6.78 25.51
N VAL A 262 -9.84 5.80 25.87
CA VAL A 262 -11.08 5.54 25.13
C VAL A 262 -12.09 6.67 25.30
N LEU A 263 -12.15 7.31 26.47
CA LEU A 263 -13.02 8.47 26.69
C LEU A 263 -12.58 9.68 25.85
N ASN A 264 -11.28 9.98 25.83
CA ASN A 264 -10.72 11.05 25.00
C ASN A 264 -10.97 10.77 23.49
N ALA A 265 -10.82 9.52 23.08
CA ALA A 265 -11.10 9.12 21.70
C ALA A 265 -12.57 9.34 21.31
N LEU A 266 -13.51 9.02 22.22
CA LEU A 266 -14.95 9.19 21.99
C LEU A 266 -15.40 10.65 22.01
N GLU A 267 -14.69 11.55 22.71
CA GLU A 267 -14.94 13.00 22.59
C GLU A 267 -14.71 13.49 21.16
N LYS A 268 -13.73 12.93 20.46
CA LYS A 268 -13.38 13.29 19.09
C LYS A 268 -14.17 12.48 18.05
N ASN A 269 -14.56 11.25 18.39
CA ASN A 269 -15.19 10.26 17.49
C ASN A 269 -16.42 9.62 18.17
N PRO A 270 -17.48 10.38 18.50
CA PRO A 270 -18.57 9.90 19.35
C PRO A 270 -19.38 8.74 18.77
N ASN A 271 -19.40 8.62 17.45
CA ASN A 271 -20.18 7.60 16.73
C ASN A 271 -19.35 6.39 16.30
N ASP A 272 -18.05 6.33 16.66
CA ASP A 272 -17.23 5.18 16.29
C ASP A 272 -17.66 3.93 17.06
N VAL A 273 -18.04 2.89 16.30
CA VAL A 273 -18.60 1.65 16.85
C VAL A 273 -17.55 0.90 17.66
N GLN A 274 -16.31 0.85 17.20
CA GLN A 274 -15.24 0.08 17.85
C GLN A 274 -14.85 0.70 19.18
N LEU A 275 -14.72 2.02 19.24
CA LEU A 275 -14.41 2.75 20.49
C LEU A 275 -15.55 2.60 21.51
N ASN A 276 -16.80 2.65 21.06
CA ASN A 276 -17.95 2.44 21.95
C ASN A 276 -18.00 1.00 22.52
N LEU A 277 -17.67 -0.02 21.71
CA LEU A 277 -17.55 -1.41 22.19
C LEU A 277 -16.41 -1.52 23.22
N MET A 278 -15.23 -0.98 22.91
CA MET A 278 -14.09 -1.02 23.84
C MET A 278 -14.39 -0.31 25.18
N ARG A 279 -15.13 0.79 25.15
CA ARG A 279 -15.58 1.45 26.40
C ARG A 279 -16.44 0.52 27.23
N ALA A 280 -17.36 -0.23 26.61
CA ALA A 280 -18.22 -1.17 27.33
C ALA A 280 -17.42 -2.33 27.95
N ASP A 281 -16.43 -2.86 27.19
CA ASP A 281 -15.60 -3.99 27.63
C ASP A 281 -14.65 -3.60 28.79
N ILE A 282 -14.06 -2.41 28.75
CA ILE A 282 -13.09 -1.94 29.74
C ILE A 282 -13.80 -1.32 30.96
N GLY A 283 -14.99 -0.75 30.77
CA GLY A 283 -15.76 -0.06 31.82
C GLY A 283 -16.58 -0.97 32.75
N GLY A 284 -16.83 -2.24 32.35
CA GLY A 284 -17.46 -3.27 33.17
C GLY A 284 -16.44 -3.99 34.03
#